data_d91c7829380bd888185e66745e623d1b
#
_entry.id   d91c7829380bd888185e66745e623d1b
#
_cell.length_a   1.000
_cell.length_b   1.000
_cell.length_c   1.000
_cell.angle_alpha   90.00
_cell.angle_beta   90.00
_cell.angle_gamma   90.00
#
_symmetry.space_group_name_H-M   'P 1'
#
loop_
_entity.id
_entity.type
_entity.pdbx_description
1 polymer ?
#
loop_
_entity_poly.entity_id
_entity_poly.type
_entity_poly.pdbx_seq_one_letter_code
_entity_poly.pdbx_strand_id
1 'polypeptide(L)'
;SDYVEEVTDEKLIESALNGMLTSLDPHSSYMNEKQFGEMQVQTKGEFGGLGIEVTMENGLVKVVSPIDDTPAAKAGLKPGDLVIKIGKEDVSGLNLSEAVDKMRGPVGSAIELTVVRQGKSEPFVVKLQRAVIKVKSVRSRIVGKDVGYIRITSFNEQVQDGLEKAIADIKKQGVDKDGKSTLKGYILDLRNNPGGLLDQAIFVS
;
A
#
# COMPACT_ATOMS: atom_id res chain seq x y z
N SER A 1 -2.33 -23.82 -33.80
CA SER A 1 -3.60 -23.37 -33.23
C SER A 1 -4.08 -22.13 -33.99
N ASP A 2 -5.33 -22.10 -34.41
CA ASP A 2 -5.94 -21.04 -35.24
C ASP A 2 -6.47 -19.88 -34.39
N TYR A 3 -5.89 -19.63 -33.21
CA TYR A 3 -6.30 -18.54 -32.36
C TYR A 3 -5.54 -17.26 -32.76
N VAL A 4 -6.25 -16.12 -32.78
CA VAL A 4 -5.76 -14.83 -33.32
C VAL A 4 -4.62 -14.23 -32.52
N GLU A 5 -4.50 -14.55 -31.23
CA GLU A 5 -3.43 -14.10 -30.34
C GLU A 5 -2.59 -15.28 -29.87
N GLU A 6 -1.27 -15.09 -29.79
CA GLU A 6 -0.38 -16.09 -29.16
C GLU A 6 -0.69 -16.20 -27.66
N VAL A 7 -1.11 -17.40 -27.25
CA VAL A 7 -1.35 -17.73 -25.83
C VAL A 7 -0.24 -18.67 -25.37
N THR A 8 0.44 -18.31 -24.29
CA THR A 8 1.48 -19.16 -23.71
C THR A 8 0.89 -20.41 -23.06
N ASP A 9 1.65 -21.50 -23.03
CA ASP A 9 1.25 -22.75 -22.36
C ASP A 9 0.95 -22.52 -20.88
N GLU A 10 1.72 -21.66 -20.22
CA GLU A 10 1.50 -21.26 -18.83
C GLU A 10 0.11 -20.65 -18.62
N LYS A 11 -0.28 -19.69 -19.46
CA LYS A 11 -1.60 -19.05 -19.39
C LYS A 11 -2.75 -20.04 -19.67
N LEU A 12 -2.53 -21.00 -20.55
CA LEU A 12 -3.52 -22.07 -20.82
C LEU A 12 -3.69 -22.98 -19.62
N ILE A 13 -2.59 -23.40 -18.99
CA ILE A 13 -2.59 -24.24 -17.80
C ILE A 13 -3.25 -23.51 -16.62
N GLU A 14 -2.87 -22.26 -16.36
CA GLU A 14 -3.51 -21.43 -15.31
C GLU A 14 -5.03 -21.31 -15.53
N SER A 15 -5.46 -21.05 -16.77
CA SER A 15 -6.87 -20.94 -17.11
C SER A 15 -7.63 -22.26 -16.90
N ALA A 16 -7.00 -23.39 -17.25
CA ALA A 16 -7.58 -24.72 -17.04
C ALA A 16 -7.71 -25.04 -15.54
N LEU A 17 -6.66 -24.80 -14.75
CA LEU A 17 -6.66 -24.97 -13.29
C LEU A 17 -7.75 -24.11 -12.64
N ASN A 18 -7.84 -22.84 -13.02
CA ASN A 18 -8.85 -21.95 -12.49
C ASN A 18 -10.27 -22.40 -12.88
N GLY A 19 -10.48 -22.82 -14.12
CA GLY A 19 -11.77 -23.36 -14.58
C GLY A 19 -12.20 -24.60 -13.80
N MET A 20 -11.26 -25.53 -13.51
CA MET A 20 -11.55 -26.70 -12.68
C MET A 20 -11.94 -26.32 -11.26
N LEU A 21 -11.22 -25.41 -10.64
CA LEU A 21 -11.46 -25.01 -9.25
C LEU A 21 -12.75 -24.21 -9.09
N THR A 22 -13.01 -23.24 -9.97
CA THR A 22 -14.25 -22.46 -9.94
C THR A 22 -15.51 -23.29 -10.24
N SER A 23 -15.35 -24.47 -10.89
CA SER A 23 -16.46 -25.39 -11.07
C SER A 23 -16.88 -26.14 -9.80
N LEU A 24 -16.01 -26.17 -8.77
CA LEU A 24 -16.31 -26.79 -7.48
C LEU A 24 -17.20 -25.88 -6.62
N ASP A 25 -16.83 -24.60 -6.52
CA ASP A 25 -17.59 -23.57 -5.84
C ASP A 25 -17.09 -22.17 -6.26
N PRO A 26 -17.90 -21.11 -6.10
CA PRO A 26 -17.54 -19.76 -6.53
C PRO A 26 -16.40 -19.09 -5.74
N HIS A 27 -15.96 -19.68 -4.62
CA HIS A 27 -14.89 -19.16 -3.76
C HIS A 27 -13.56 -19.90 -3.95
N SER A 28 -13.55 -21.00 -4.73
CA SER A 28 -12.34 -21.74 -5.07
C SER A 28 -11.70 -21.18 -6.33
N SER A 29 -10.40 -20.83 -6.25
CA SER A 29 -9.65 -20.29 -7.38
C SER A 29 -8.19 -20.70 -7.33
N TYR A 30 -7.54 -20.73 -8.49
CA TYR A 30 -6.10 -20.84 -8.58
C TYR A 30 -5.47 -19.44 -8.45
N MET A 31 -4.39 -19.34 -7.73
CA MET A 31 -3.57 -18.12 -7.64
C MET A 31 -2.16 -18.41 -8.13
N ASN A 32 -1.70 -17.66 -9.10
CA ASN A 32 -0.30 -17.69 -9.47
C ASN A 32 0.56 -16.97 -8.39
N GLU A 33 1.89 -17.01 -8.54
CA GLU A 33 2.83 -16.44 -7.57
C GLU A 33 2.54 -14.96 -7.28
N LYS A 34 2.24 -14.17 -8.33
CA LYS A 34 1.92 -12.74 -8.18
C LYS A 34 0.64 -12.53 -7.39
N GLN A 35 -0.43 -13.24 -7.73
CA GLN A 35 -1.73 -13.14 -7.06
C GLN A 35 -1.65 -13.60 -5.60
N PHE A 36 -0.88 -14.67 -5.33
CA PHE A 36 -0.63 -15.14 -3.98
C PHE A 36 0.14 -14.10 -3.16
N GLY A 37 1.18 -13.47 -3.75
CA GLY A 37 1.91 -12.38 -3.13
C GLY A 37 1.02 -11.18 -2.80
N GLU A 38 0.15 -10.78 -3.72
CA GLU A 38 -0.83 -9.71 -3.51
C GLU A 38 -1.82 -10.03 -2.38
N MET A 39 -2.32 -11.27 -2.32
CA MET A 39 -3.17 -11.74 -1.23
C MET A 39 -2.43 -11.70 0.11
N GLN A 40 -1.16 -12.13 0.16
CA GLN A 40 -0.35 -12.03 1.37
C GLN A 40 -0.19 -10.58 1.85
N VAL A 41 0.02 -9.64 0.93
CA VAL A 41 0.08 -8.20 1.25
C VAL A 41 -1.23 -7.71 1.85
N GLN A 42 -2.36 -8.12 1.27
CA GLN A 42 -3.69 -7.76 1.79
C GLN A 42 -3.94 -8.33 3.19
N THR A 43 -3.53 -9.56 3.44
CA THR A 43 -3.71 -10.25 4.72
C THR A 43 -2.80 -9.69 5.80
N LYS A 44 -1.49 -9.60 5.53
CA LYS A 44 -0.50 -9.07 6.48
C LYS A 44 -0.60 -7.56 6.65
N GLY A 45 -1.08 -6.86 5.63
CA GLY A 45 -1.09 -5.40 5.61
C GLY A 45 0.31 -4.81 5.54
N GLU A 46 1.27 -5.54 4.95
CA GLU A 46 2.65 -5.08 4.79
C GLU A 46 3.29 -5.67 3.54
N PHE A 47 4.28 -4.97 2.98
CA PHE A 47 5.04 -5.42 1.82
C PHE A 47 6.47 -4.86 1.82
N GLY A 48 7.37 -5.52 1.09
CA GLY A 48 8.71 -5.02 0.85
C GLY A 48 8.72 -3.89 -0.19
N GLY A 49 9.18 -2.71 0.18
CA GLY A 49 9.16 -1.57 -0.72
C GLY A 49 9.91 -0.35 -0.20
N LEU A 50 9.65 0.79 -0.81
CA LEU A 50 10.34 2.06 -0.54
C LEU A 50 9.55 3.01 0.34
N GLY A 51 8.22 2.85 0.41
CA GLY A 51 7.33 3.72 1.16
C GLY A 51 7.08 5.05 0.46
N ILE A 52 6.67 5.01 -0.80
CA ILE A 52 6.26 6.16 -1.60
C ILE A 52 4.88 5.96 -2.21
N GLU A 53 4.09 7.01 -2.18
CA GLU A 53 2.89 7.11 -3.01
C GLU A 53 3.32 7.72 -4.35
N VAL A 54 2.94 7.08 -5.46
CA VAL A 54 3.32 7.48 -6.80
C VAL A 54 2.14 7.55 -7.74
N THR A 55 2.27 8.34 -8.79
CA THR A 55 1.34 8.43 -9.91
C THR A 55 2.12 8.54 -11.22
N MET A 56 1.43 8.41 -12.35
CA MET A 56 2.04 8.70 -13.66
C MET A 56 1.76 10.14 -14.05
N GLU A 57 2.79 10.85 -14.52
CA GLU A 57 2.70 12.18 -15.10
C GLU A 57 3.61 12.27 -16.33
N ASN A 58 3.03 12.51 -17.50
CA ASN A 58 3.76 12.61 -18.78
C ASN A 58 4.67 11.39 -19.08
N GLY A 59 4.22 10.19 -18.78
CA GLY A 59 4.99 8.96 -19.00
C GLY A 59 6.13 8.71 -18.00
N LEU A 60 6.22 9.52 -16.93
CA LEU A 60 7.18 9.38 -15.84
C LEU A 60 6.47 9.06 -14.53
N VAL A 61 7.18 8.46 -13.59
CA VAL A 61 6.67 8.17 -12.25
C VAL A 61 6.90 9.37 -11.35
N LYS A 62 5.81 10.02 -10.94
CA LYS A 62 5.85 11.16 -10.02
C LYS A 62 5.63 10.72 -8.59
N VAL A 63 6.50 11.15 -7.71
CA VAL A 63 6.33 11.01 -6.26
C VAL A 63 5.23 11.97 -5.80
N VAL A 64 4.12 11.42 -5.33
CA VAL A 64 3.03 12.19 -4.71
C VAL A 64 3.44 12.54 -3.28
N SER A 65 3.88 11.53 -2.51
CA SER A 65 4.31 11.71 -1.13
C SER A 65 5.18 10.54 -0.69
N PRO A 66 6.33 10.76 -0.06
CA PRO A 66 6.99 9.73 0.73
C PRO A 66 6.19 9.49 2.01
N ILE A 67 6.13 8.23 2.47
CA ILE A 67 5.52 7.85 3.74
C ILE A 67 6.55 8.07 4.85
N ASP A 68 6.15 8.69 5.96
CA ASP A 68 7.03 8.95 7.10
C ASP A 68 7.70 7.67 7.62
N ASP A 69 8.93 7.80 8.11
CA ASP A 69 9.75 6.73 8.67
C ASP A 69 10.21 5.64 7.69
N THR A 70 9.88 5.75 6.41
CA THR A 70 10.25 4.80 5.35
C THR A 70 11.61 5.12 4.73
N PRO A 71 12.19 4.17 3.95
CA PRO A 71 13.44 4.41 3.22
C PRO A 71 13.39 5.63 2.32
N ALA A 72 12.27 5.85 1.64
CA ALA A 72 12.10 6.99 0.73
C ALA A 72 12.16 8.34 1.46
N ALA A 73 11.47 8.47 2.60
CA ALA A 73 11.51 9.67 3.43
C ALA A 73 12.91 9.92 3.97
N LYS A 74 13.58 8.87 4.49
CA LYS A 74 14.96 8.93 5.01
C LYS A 74 15.99 9.30 3.95
N ALA A 75 15.78 8.86 2.70
CA ALA A 75 16.63 9.22 1.57
C ALA A 75 16.35 10.62 1.01
N GLY A 76 15.37 11.33 1.54
CA GLY A 76 15.06 12.72 1.17
C GLY A 76 14.32 12.86 -0.16
N LEU A 77 13.57 11.84 -0.59
CA LEU A 77 12.60 11.99 -1.68
C LEU A 77 11.52 12.99 -1.26
N LYS A 78 11.03 13.77 -2.21
CA LYS A 78 10.07 14.84 -1.97
C LYS A 78 8.86 14.72 -2.89
N PRO A 79 7.70 15.25 -2.48
CA PRO A 79 6.58 15.45 -3.38
C PRO A 79 7.00 16.23 -4.64
N GLY A 80 6.57 15.76 -5.80
CA GLY A 80 6.90 16.35 -7.09
C GLY A 80 8.19 15.84 -7.75
N ASP A 81 8.98 14.99 -7.06
CA ASP A 81 10.11 14.31 -7.70
C ASP A 81 9.62 13.41 -8.84
N LEU A 82 10.33 13.44 -9.97
CA LEU A 82 10.05 12.57 -11.12
C LEU A 82 11.14 11.50 -11.19
N VAL A 83 10.73 10.24 -11.07
CA VAL A 83 11.62 9.10 -11.27
C VAL A 83 11.68 8.81 -12.76
N ILE A 84 12.88 8.85 -13.33
CA ILE A 84 13.14 8.59 -14.75
C ILE A 84 13.77 7.22 -14.98
N LYS A 85 14.45 6.64 -13.96
CA LYS A 85 14.99 5.27 -14.02
C LYS A 85 14.80 4.54 -12.71
N ILE A 86 14.57 3.22 -12.82
CA ILE A 86 14.54 2.26 -11.72
C ILE A 86 15.67 1.26 -11.98
N GLY A 87 16.73 1.33 -11.16
CA GLY A 87 17.97 0.65 -11.46
C GLY A 87 18.59 1.16 -12.75
N LYS A 88 18.75 0.28 -13.74
CA LYS A 88 19.29 0.60 -15.07
C LYS A 88 18.20 0.85 -16.11
N GLU A 89 16.94 0.60 -15.80
CA GLU A 89 15.83 0.65 -16.72
C GLU A 89 15.14 2.02 -16.71
N ASP A 90 14.84 2.55 -17.89
CA ASP A 90 14.04 3.76 -18.03
C ASP A 90 12.58 3.46 -17.68
N VAL A 91 11.90 4.40 -17.01
CA VAL A 91 10.47 4.26 -16.69
C VAL A 91 9.57 4.62 -17.88
N SER A 92 10.13 5.21 -18.93
CA SER A 92 9.39 5.57 -20.14
C SER A 92 8.83 4.32 -20.80
N GLY A 93 7.51 4.32 -21.01
CA GLY A 93 6.77 3.19 -21.61
C GLY A 93 6.22 2.18 -20.60
N LEU A 94 6.60 2.29 -19.30
CA LEU A 94 5.98 1.50 -18.24
C LEU A 94 4.62 2.10 -17.85
N ASN A 95 3.68 1.22 -17.50
CA ASN A 95 2.51 1.66 -16.76
C ASN A 95 2.81 1.76 -15.26
N LEU A 96 1.87 2.34 -14.48
CA LEU A 96 2.07 2.54 -13.04
C LEU A 96 2.28 1.23 -12.28
N SER A 97 1.56 0.18 -12.63
CA SER A 97 1.68 -1.13 -11.96
C SER A 97 3.06 -1.74 -12.18
N GLU A 98 3.55 -1.72 -13.42
CA GLU A 98 4.88 -2.21 -13.77
C GLU A 98 5.99 -1.45 -13.05
N ALA A 99 5.88 -0.13 -12.96
CA ALA A 99 6.84 0.69 -12.24
C ALA A 99 6.81 0.38 -10.73
N VAL A 100 5.63 0.23 -10.14
CA VAL A 100 5.46 -0.14 -8.72
C VAL A 100 6.01 -1.54 -8.46
N ASP A 101 5.74 -2.52 -9.32
CA ASP A 101 6.26 -3.89 -9.20
C ASP A 101 7.80 -3.90 -9.21
N LYS A 102 8.44 -3.08 -10.06
CA LYS A 102 9.91 -2.92 -10.08
C LYS A 102 10.46 -2.23 -8.80
N MET A 103 9.71 -1.30 -8.22
CA MET A 103 10.09 -0.63 -6.97
C MET A 103 9.92 -1.54 -5.75
N ARG A 104 8.97 -2.47 -5.78
CA ARG A 104 8.79 -3.51 -4.76
C ARG A 104 9.89 -4.57 -4.86
N GLY A 105 9.99 -5.40 -3.84
CA GLY A 105 10.90 -6.55 -3.82
C GLY A 105 11.26 -6.98 -2.40
N PRO A 106 12.17 -7.96 -2.28
CA PRO A 106 12.57 -8.51 -0.99
C PRO A 106 13.08 -7.42 -0.04
N VAL A 107 12.65 -7.49 1.21
CA VAL A 107 13.13 -6.60 2.29
C VAL A 107 14.65 -6.73 2.40
N GLY A 108 15.34 -5.61 2.55
CA GLY A 108 16.80 -5.55 2.62
C GLY A 108 17.50 -5.46 1.26
N SER A 109 16.81 -5.69 0.14
CA SER A 109 17.41 -5.55 -1.19
C SER A 109 17.63 -4.09 -1.58
N ALA A 110 18.75 -3.80 -2.22
CA ALA A 110 19.09 -2.47 -2.70
C ALA A 110 18.39 -2.13 -4.02
N ILE A 111 18.09 -0.84 -4.20
CA ILE A 111 17.57 -0.29 -5.44
C ILE A 111 18.09 1.13 -5.63
N GLU A 112 18.30 1.54 -6.86
CA GLU A 112 18.68 2.90 -7.23
C GLU A 112 17.55 3.54 -8.04
N LEU A 113 17.18 4.77 -7.69
CA LEU A 113 16.25 5.58 -8.46
C LEU A 113 16.98 6.79 -9.04
N THR A 114 16.88 7.02 -10.34
CA THR A 114 17.33 8.28 -10.93
C THR A 114 16.16 9.26 -10.95
N VAL A 115 16.36 10.41 -10.33
CA VAL A 115 15.31 11.36 -10.00
C VAL A 115 15.63 12.72 -10.60
N VAL A 116 14.61 13.35 -11.21
CA VAL A 116 14.59 14.76 -11.60
C VAL A 116 13.76 15.53 -10.59
N ARG A 117 14.28 16.63 -10.10
CA ARG A 117 13.59 17.51 -9.13
C ARG A 117 13.58 18.94 -9.63
N GLN A 118 12.43 19.58 -9.54
CA GLN A 118 12.31 21.00 -9.86
C GLN A 118 13.31 21.83 -9.05
N GLY A 119 14.04 22.72 -9.71
CA GLY A 119 15.09 23.54 -9.07
C GLY A 119 16.48 22.89 -9.00
N LYS A 120 16.65 21.66 -9.49
CA LYS A 120 17.95 21.06 -9.77
C LYS A 120 18.21 20.98 -11.27
N SER A 121 19.43 21.33 -11.68
CA SER A 121 19.81 21.35 -13.11
C SER A 121 20.04 19.97 -13.70
N GLU A 122 20.40 18.99 -12.87
CA GLU A 122 20.73 17.63 -13.32
C GLU A 122 19.98 16.56 -12.55
N PRO A 123 19.67 15.42 -13.21
CA PRO A 123 19.17 14.25 -12.51
C PRO A 123 20.17 13.74 -11.46
N PHE A 124 19.68 13.19 -10.38
CA PHE A 124 20.52 12.61 -9.32
C PHE A 124 20.05 11.20 -8.94
N VAL A 125 20.99 10.39 -8.48
CA VAL A 125 20.70 9.02 -8.07
C VAL A 125 20.42 8.97 -6.57
N VAL A 126 19.31 8.32 -6.21
CA VAL A 126 18.95 8.02 -4.83
C VAL A 126 19.09 6.52 -4.61
N LYS A 127 20.00 6.13 -3.71
CA LYS A 127 20.20 4.74 -3.31
C LYS A 127 19.31 4.44 -2.12
N LEU A 128 18.54 3.36 -2.23
CA LEU A 128 17.55 2.95 -1.25
C LEU A 128 17.71 1.47 -0.93
N GLN A 129 17.30 1.10 0.27
CA GLN A 129 17.15 -0.30 0.66
C GLN A 129 15.68 -0.55 0.95
N ARG A 130 15.10 -1.58 0.35
CA ARG A 130 13.70 -1.92 0.58
C ARG A 130 13.48 -2.33 2.02
N ALA A 131 12.42 -1.86 2.62
CA ALA A 131 12.03 -2.19 4.00
C ALA A 131 10.59 -2.69 4.03
N VAL A 132 10.16 -3.21 5.18
CA VAL A 132 8.76 -3.51 5.42
C VAL A 132 7.98 -2.20 5.48
N ILE A 133 7.01 -2.06 4.58
CA ILE A 133 6.09 -0.93 4.52
C ILE A 133 4.72 -1.38 5.01
N LYS A 134 4.25 -0.82 6.12
CA LYS A 134 2.95 -1.14 6.70
C LYS A 134 1.84 -0.33 6.03
N VAL A 135 0.78 -1.01 5.63
CA VAL A 135 -0.42 -0.38 5.08
C VAL A 135 -1.25 0.19 6.22
N LYS A 136 -1.49 1.50 6.21
CA LYS A 136 -2.34 2.15 7.22
C LYS A 136 -3.82 1.82 6.97
N SER A 137 -4.27 0.69 7.51
CA SER A 137 -5.67 0.25 7.42
C SER A 137 -6.59 1.00 8.40
N VAL A 138 -6.04 1.61 9.44
CA VAL A 138 -6.77 2.42 10.41
C VAL A 138 -6.36 3.89 10.29
N ARG A 139 -7.36 4.76 10.12
CA ARG A 139 -7.19 6.22 10.08
C ARG A 139 -8.09 6.84 11.14
N SER A 140 -7.58 7.86 11.83
CA SER A 140 -8.34 8.52 12.89
C SER A 140 -8.18 10.03 12.87
N ARG A 141 -9.19 10.72 13.41
CA ARG A 141 -9.20 12.17 13.62
C ARG A 141 -10.26 12.55 14.65
N ILE A 142 -10.18 13.75 15.17
CA ILE A 142 -11.29 14.33 15.91
C ILE A 142 -12.21 15.10 14.94
N VAL A 143 -13.51 14.86 15.03
CA VAL A 143 -14.57 15.59 14.30
C VAL A 143 -15.23 16.55 15.27
N GLY A 144 -15.36 17.80 14.84
CA GLY A 144 -15.77 18.87 15.76
C GLY A 144 -14.73 19.09 16.86
N LYS A 145 -15.17 19.00 18.12
CA LYS A 145 -14.27 19.15 19.28
C LYS A 145 -14.31 17.94 20.24
N ASP A 146 -15.23 17.01 19.99
CA ASP A 146 -15.68 16.07 21.02
C ASP A 146 -16.03 14.67 20.49
N VAL A 147 -15.81 14.38 19.22
CA VAL A 147 -16.10 13.07 18.63
C VAL A 147 -14.85 12.48 18.00
N GLY A 148 -14.43 11.30 18.44
CA GLY A 148 -13.38 10.50 17.82
C GLY A 148 -13.92 9.81 16.56
N TYR A 149 -13.32 10.05 15.41
CA TYR A 149 -13.64 9.35 14.18
C TYR A 149 -12.53 8.37 13.83
N ILE A 150 -12.90 7.11 13.61
CA ILE A 150 -11.98 6.03 13.26
C ILE A 150 -12.53 5.34 12.01
N ARG A 151 -11.71 5.24 10.97
CA ARG A 151 -12.04 4.50 9.75
C ARG A 151 -11.12 3.30 9.59
N ILE A 152 -11.72 2.13 9.37
CA ILE A 152 -11.01 0.89 9.05
C ILE A 152 -11.30 0.55 7.59
N THR A 153 -10.26 0.52 6.74
CA THR A 153 -10.40 0.32 5.30
C THR A 153 -10.34 -1.16 4.87
N SER A 154 -9.73 -2.02 5.69
CA SER A 154 -9.67 -3.48 5.51
C SER A 154 -9.28 -4.13 6.82
N PHE A 155 -9.66 -5.40 7.02
CA PHE A 155 -9.28 -6.18 8.19
C PHE A 155 -8.02 -7.02 7.90
N ASN A 156 -6.84 -6.44 8.11
CA ASN A 156 -5.55 -7.12 8.03
C ASN A 156 -4.87 -7.18 9.41
N GLU A 157 -3.72 -7.86 9.51
CA GLU A 157 -2.98 -8.04 10.77
C GLU A 157 -2.57 -6.73 11.47
N GLN A 158 -2.61 -5.58 10.78
CA GLN A 158 -2.25 -4.27 11.32
C GLN A 158 -3.43 -3.54 12.00
N VAL A 159 -4.65 -4.11 11.96
CA VAL A 159 -5.86 -3.41 12.44
C VAL A 159 -5.87 -3.27 13.96
N GLN A 160 -5.51 -4.32 14.69
CA GLN A 160 -5.48 -4.27 16.15
C GLN A 160 -4.58 -3.14 16.64
N ASP A 161 -3.30 -3.18 16.29
CA ASP A 161 -2.31 -2.16 16.68
C ASP A 161 -2.74 -0.76 16.23
N GLY A 162 -3.26 -0.68 15.00
CA GLY A 162 -3.74 0.57 14.42
C GLY A 162 -4.92 1.17 15.17
N LEU A 163 -5.87 0.34 15.61
CA LEU A 163 -7.05 0.76 16.36
C LEU A 163 -6.68 1.21 17.78
N GLU A 164 -5.85 0.42 18.48
CA GLU A 164 -5.36 0.78 19.82
C GLU A 164 -4.62 2.12 19.81
N LYS A 165 -3.74 2.31 18.83
CA LYS A 165 -3.04 3.57 18.64
C LYS A 165 -4.01 4.71 18.31
N ALA A 166 -4.97 4.49 17.41
CA ALA A 166 -5.95 5.51 17.03
C ALA A 166 -6.78 5.98 18.24
N ILE A 167 -7.22 5.05 19.08
CA ILE A 167 -7.97 5.37 20.31
C ILE A 167 -7.09 6.14 21.29
N ALA A 168 -5.83 5.73 21.48
CA ALA A 168 -4.90 6.43 22.35
C ALA A 168 -4.62 7.86 21.88
N ASP A 169 -4.38 8.05 20.58
CA ASP A 169 -4.13 9.36 19.97
C ASP A 169 -5.37 10.29 20.09
N ILE A 170 -6.58 9.76 19.84
CA ILE A 170 -7.83 10.52 20.02
C ILE A 170 -8.02 10.92 21.49
N LYS A 171 -7.81 10.00 22.43
CA LYS A 171 -7.91 10.29 23.87
C LYS A 171 -6.92 11.37 24.30
N LYS A 172 -5.69 11.33 23.79
CA LYS A 172 -4.65 12.34 24.08
C LYS A 172 -5.00 13.73 23.53
N GLN A 173 -5.65 13.79 22.36
CA GLN A 173 -6.05 15.06 21.73
C GLN A 173 -7.37 15.60 22.26
N GLY A 174 -8.26 14.70 22.75
CA GLY A 174 -9.59 15.03 23.23
C GLY A 174 -9.63 15.41 24.71
N VAL A 175 -8.71 16.26 25.15
CA VAL A 175 -8.68 16.80 26.51
C VAL A 175 -8.73 18.34 26.50
N ASP A 176 -9.31 18.95 27.53
CA ASP A 176 -9.28 20.40 27.74
C ASP A 176 -7.96 20.84 28.38
N LYS A 177 -7.89 22.14 28.71
CA LYS A 177 -6.71 22.75 29.34
C LYS A 177 -6.38 22.18 30.73
N ASP A 178 -7.37 21.61 31.37
CA ASP A 178 -7.30 21.01 32.71
C ASP A 178 -7.05 19.50 32.65
N GLY A 179 -6.85 18.94 31.44
CA GLY A 179 -6.61 17.52 31.21
C GLY A 179 -7.88 16.65 31.29
N LYS A 180 -9.09 17.26 31.35
CA LYS A 180 -10.34 16.55 31.41
C LYS A 180 -10.80 16.18 30.00
N SER A 181 -11.29 14.94 29.84
CA SER A 181 -11.79 14.48 28.53
C SER A 181 -12.96 15.32 28.04
N THR A 182 -12.86 15.78 26.79
CA THR A 182 -13.93 16.47 26.07
C THR A 182 -14.71 15.54 25.15
N LEU A 183 -14.26 14.29 25.02
CA LEU A 183 -14.86 13.32 24.10
C LEU A 183 -16.24 12.86 24.58
N LYS A 184 -17.22 12.90 23.69
CA LYS A 184 -18.58 12.41 23.90
C LYS A 184 -18.81 11.00 23.33
N GLY A 185 -17.97 10.58 22.37
CA GLY A 185 -18.09 9.26 21.77
C GLY A 185 -17.20 9.07 20.55
N TYR A 186 -17.41 7.95 19.86
CA TYR A 186 -16.67 7.56 18.68
C TYR A 186 -17.62 7.25 17.53
N ILE A 187 -17.16 7.51 16.31
CA ILE A 187 -17.73 7.03 15.06
C ILE A 187 -16.77 6.02 14.48
N LEU A 188 -17.23 4.78 14.30
CA LEU A 188 -16.50 3.75 13.55
C LEU A 188 -17.04 3.70 12.13
N ASP A 189 -16.18 4.00 11.15
CA ASP A 189 -16.52 4.01 9.73
C ASP A 189 -15.92 2.79 9.02
N LEU A 190 -16.79 1.89 8.59
CA LEU A 190 -16.48 0.68 7.83
C LEU A 190 -16.93 0.75 6.37
N ARG A 191 -17.31 1.92 5.88
CA ARG A 191 -17.77 2.09 4.49
C ARG A 191 -16.64 1.81 3.52
N ASN A 192 -16.97 1.05 2.45
CA ASN A 192 -16.02 0.58 1.45
C ASN A 192 -14.91 -0.32 2.04
N ASN A 193 -15.18 -1.00 3.15
CA ASN A 193 -14.31 -2.04 3.68
C ASN A 193 -14.73 -3.37 3.04
N PRO A 194 -13.87 -4.05 2.26
CA PRO A 194 -14.22 -5.31 1.59
C PRO A 194 -14.21 -6.52 2.55
N GLY A 195 -13.82 -6.33 3.83
CA GLY A 195 -13.61 -7.40 4.79
C GLY A 195 -12.13 -7.68 5.04
N GLY A 196 -11.80 -8.95 5.25
CA GLY A 196 -10.45 -9.45 5.53
C GLY A 196 -10.43 -10.53 6.59
N LEU A 197 -9.50 -10.47 7.53
CA LEU A 197 -9.31 -11.46 8.59
C LEU A 197 -10.44 -11.41 9.63
N LEU A 198 -11.04 -12.58 9.88
CA LEU A 198 -12.15 -12.72 10.82
C LEU A 198 -11.74 -12.40 12.25
N ASP A 199 -10.57 -12.84 12.69
CA ASP A 199 -10.03 -12.56 14.03
C ASP A 199 -9.87 -11.06 14.28
N GLN A 200 -9.44 -10.30 13.26
CA GLN A 200 -9.34 -8.84 13.35
C GLN A 200 -10.73 -8.17 13.41
N ALA A 201 -11.72 -8.72 12.71
CA ALA A 201 -13.09 -8.23 12.80
C ALA A 201 -13.71 -8.50 14.17
N ILE A 202 -13.46 -9.70 14.76
CA ILE A 202 -13.87 -10.06 16.11
C ILE A 202 -13.22 -9.14 17.15
N PHE A 203 -11.92 -8.83 16.99
CA PHE A 203 -11.21 -7.93 17.90
C PHE A 203 -11.83 -6.51 17.93
N VAL A 204 -12.30 -6.04 16.79
CA VAL A 204 -12.91 -4.70 16.65
C VAL A 204 -14.32 -4.64 17.23
N SER A 205 -15.02 -5.80 17.36
CA SER A 205 -16.41 -5.87 17.83
C SER A 205 -16.53 -5.81 19.34
#